data_55331dd8d43bda0fe2c673d89877c507
#
_entry.id   55331dd8d43bda0fe2c673d89877c507
#
_cell.length_a   1.000
_cell.length_b   1.000
_cell.length_c   1.000
_cell.angle_alpha   90.00
_cell.angle_beta   90.00
_cell.angle_gamma   90.00
#
_symmetry.space_group_name_H-M   'P 1'
#
loop_
_entity.id
_entity.type
_entity.pdbx_description
1 polymer ?
#
loop_
_entity_poly.entity_id
_entity_poly.type
_entity_poly.pdbx_seq_one_letter_code
_entity_poly.pdbx_strand_id
1 'polypeptide(L)'
;MSQPLVSIITPSFNQGNWLEETILSVLNQTYPNIEYIIIDGGSTDNSKEIIEKYAHRLSYWQSKQDGGQADALNIGFKKAKGELIAYLNADDLLEPNAVEGIIHAYEVNQEFSIYYGKCKTIDASGKLLEEGNGNQVYFDALAKDGMLPNMYQPACFFNRAYLNRDTFVDSSLQYAFDYELILFLSKTKSILFLNRNVASYRVHTSSKSYLYKIDAYKEKLSLQEKYDTKNFLFIKWKRLKLAVAEKTGKISNGKAAL
;
A
#
# COMPACT_ATOMS: atom_id res chain seq x y z
N MET A 1 27.58 0.10 -13.12
CA MET A 1 26.95 0.41 -11.82
C MET A 1 26.21 -0.84 -11.39
N SER A 2 26.14 -1.15 -10.09
CA SER A 2 25.33 -2.26 -9.58
C SER A 2 23.85 -1.91 -9.78
N GLN A 3 23.04 -2.89 -10.19
CA GLN A 3 21.59 -2.70 -10.30
C GLN A 3 20.98 -2.42 -8.91
N PRO A 4 20.17 -1.36 -8.72
CA PRO A 4 19.56 -1.06 -7.43
C PRO A 4 18.73 -2.23 -6.88
N LEU A 5 18.85 -2.54 -5.60
CA LEU A 5 18.04 -3.58 -4.96
C LEU A 5 16.65 -3.04 -4.61
N VAL A 6 15.61 -3.78 -4.96
CA VAL A 6 14.22 -3.48 -4.59
C VAL A 6 13.73 -4.51 -3.59
N SER A 7 13.33 -4.07 -2.39
CA SER A 7 12.66 -4.95 -1.42
C SER A 7 11.14 -4.82 -1.58
N ILE A 8 10.47 -5.95 -1.78
CA ILE A 8 9.01 -6.03 -1.82
C ILE A 8 8.54 -6.83 -0.62
N ILE A 9 7.61 -6.28 0.15
CA ILE A 9 7.07 -6.89 1.38
C ILE A 9 5.61 -7.23 1.14
N THR A 10 5.21 -8.49 1.35
CA THR A 10 3.80 -8.90 1.34
C THR A 10 3.37 -9.28 2.75
N PRO A 11 2.50 -8.45 3.39
CA PRO A 11 1.81 -8.86 4.61
C PRO A 11 0.67 -9.81 4.22
N SER A 12 0.53 -10.95 4.90
CA SER A 12 -0.51 -11.95 4.64
C SER A 12 -1.23 -12.34 5.93
N PHE A 13 -2.54 -12.53 5.86
CA PHE A 13 -3.35 -13.17 6.90
C PHE A 13 -4.65 -13.70 6.30
N ASN A 14 -4.80 -15.03 6.21
CA ASN A 14 -5.95 -15.72 5.64
C ASN A 14 -6.31 -15.25 4.21
N GLN A 15 -5.30 -15.22 3.33
CA GLN A 15 -5.39 -14.75 1.94
C GLN A 15 -5.13 -15.85 0.91
N GLY A 16 -5.28 -17.11 1.26
CA GLY A 16 -4.97 -18.25 0.40
C GLY A 16 -5.67 -18.24 -0.96
N ASN A 17 -6.79 -17.52 -1.10
CA ASN A 17 -7.50 -17.38 -2.37
C ASN A 17 -6.73 -16.58 -3.44
N TRP A 18 -5.86 -15.64 -3.03
CA TRP A 18 -5.19 -14.71 -3.96
C TRP A 18 -3.67 -14.68 -3.80
N LEU A 19 -3.16 -15.14 -2.65
CA LEU A 19 -1.75 -15.04 -2.29
C LEU A 19 -0.82 -15.64 -3.35
N GLU A 20 -1.21 -16.75 -3.99
CA GLU A 20 -0.39 -17.38 -5.04
C GLU A 20 -0.23 -16.48 -6.27
N GLU A 21 -1.31 -15.82 -6.71
CA GLU A 21 -1.25 -14.86 -7.82
C GLU A 21 -0.35 -13.66 -7.45
N THR A 22 -0.47 -13.15 -6.22
CA THR A 22 0.38 -12.07 -5.70
C THR A 22 1.85 -12.48 -5.73
N ILE A 23 2.20 -13.67 -5.19
CA ILE A 23 3.57 -14.20 -5.19
C ILE A 23 4.12 -14.29 -6.61
N LEU A 24 3.36 -14.86 -7.52
CA LEU A 24 3.78 -15.02 -8.92
C LEU A 24 3.95 -13.68 -9.62
N SER A 25 3.13 -12.66 -9.32
CA SER A 25 3.26 -11.33 -9.88
C SER A 25 4.59 -10.65 -9.51
N VAL A 26 5.12 -10.94 -8.32
CA VAL A 26 6.44 -10.44 -7.88
C VAL A 26 7.56 -11.29 -8.45
N LEU A 27 7.46 -12.63 -8.36
CA LEU A 27 8.52 -13.53 -8.78
C LEU A 27 8.76 -13.55 -10.30
N ASN A 28 7.79 -13.11 -11.09
CA ASN A 28 7.85 -13.05 -12.55
C ASN A 28 8.10 -11.63 -13.09
N GLN A 29 8.56 -10.71 -12.25
CA GLN A 29 8.99 -9.37 -12.70
C GLN A 29 10.16 -9.48 -13.67
N THR A 30 10.21 -8.59 -14.67
CA THR A 30 11.32 -8.52 -15.63
C THR A 30 12.64 -8.03 -15.01
N TYR A 31 12.57 -7.26 -13.93
CA TYR A 31 13.72 -6.79 -13.18
C TYR A 31 14.25 -7.88 -12.24
N PRO A 32 15.54 -8.26 -12.32
CA PRO A 32 16.04 -9.44 -11.61
C PRO A 32 16.48 -9.19 -10.16
N ASN A 33 16.83 -7.94 -9.78
CA ASN A 33 17.40 -7.65 -8.46
C ASN A 33 16.33 -7.28 -7.44
N ILE A 34 15.49 -8.26 -7.09
CA ILE A 34 14.38 -8.12 -6.13
C ILE A 34 14.64 -8.99 -4.91
N GLU A 35 14.50 -8.39 -3.73
CA GLU A 35 14.41 -9.06 -2.45
C GLU A 35 12.93 -9.18 -2.06
N TYR A 36 12.39 -10.40 -2.11
CA TYR A 36 10.98 -10.63 -1.80
C TYR A 36 10.81 -11.21 -0.40
N ILE A 37 10.00 -10.54 0.42
CA ILE A 37 9.77 -10.83 1.84
C ILE A 37 8.29 -11.04 2.08
N ILE A 38 7.90 -12.16 2.70
CA ILE A 38 6.50 -12.44 3.09
C ILE A 38 6.40 -12.57 4.60
N ILE A 39 5.49 -11.81 5.19
CA ILE A 39 5.19 -11.86 6.62
C ILE A 39 3.74 -12.28 6.78
N ASP A 40 3.53 -13.53 7.15
CA ASP A 40 2.23 -14.10 7.42
C ASP A 40 1.93 -14.03 8.93
N GLY A 41 0.77 -13.48 9.27
CA GLY A 41 0.32 -13.23 10.64
C GLY A 41 -0.20 -14.49 11.38
N GLY A 42 0.20 -15.68 10.93
CA GLY A 42 -0.26 -16.96 11.49
C GLY A 42 -1.61 -17.37 10.90
N SER A 43 -1.71 -17.39 9.58
CA SER A 43 -2.90 -17.84 8.86
C SER A 43 -3.33 -19.25 9.25
N THR A 44 -4.64 -19.49 9.20
CA THR A 44 -5.28 -20.79 9.49
C THR A 44 -5.88 -21.45 8.24
N ASP A 45 -5.82 -20.75 7.11
CA ASP A 45 -6.15 -21.27 5.79
C ASP A 45 -4.90 -21.84 5.10
N ASN A 46 -4.95 -22.12 3.79
CA ASN A 46 -3.83 -22.66 3.01
C ASN A 46 -2.75 -21.63 2.64
N SER A 47 -2.77 -20.43 3.23
CA SER A 47 -1.76 -19.39 2.94
C SER A 47 -0.34 -19.87 3.24
N LYS A 48 -0.16 -20.58 4.37
CA LYS A 48 1.17 -21.06 4.79
C LYS A 48 1.72 -22.08 3.78
N GLU A 49 0.91 -23.05 3.33
CA GLU A 49 1.31 -24.06 2.34
C GLU A 49 1.69 -23.39 1.01
N ILE A 50 0.97 -22.34 0.60
CA ILE A 50 1.31 -21.55 -0.58
C ILE A 50 2.69 -20.88 -0.41
N ILE A 51 2.96 -20.26 0.73
CA ILE A 51 4.26 -19.62 0.99
C ILE A 51 5.38 -20.65 0.96
N GLU A 52 5.20 -21.81 1.61
CA GLU A 52 6.19 -22.89 1.67
C GLU A 52 6.53 -23.43 0.27
N LYS A 53 5.55 -23.52 -0.65
CA LYS A 53 5.77 -23.90 -2.05
C LYS A 53 6.80 -23.01 -2.75
N TYR A 54 6.81 -21.71 -2.46
CA TYR A 54 7.70 -20.73 -3.09
C TYR A 54 8.88 -20.30 -2.20
N ALA A 55 9.04 -20.90 -1.01
CA ALA A 55 10.04 -20.49 -0.01
C ALA A 55 11.47 -20.42 -0.56
N HIS A 56 11.84 -21.30 -1.51
CA HIS A 56 13.16 -21.35 -2.15
C HIS A 56 13.47 -20.14 -3.04
N ARG A 57 12.47 -19.31 -3.37
CA ARG A 57 12.58 -18.07 -4.16
C ARG A 57 12.40 -16.80 -3.32
N LEU A 58 12.09 -16.94 -2.04
CA LEU A 58 11.90 -15.82 -1.11
C LEU A 58 13.20 -15.48 -0.40
N SER A 59 13.49 -14.22 -0.23
CA SER A 59 14.64 -13.76 0.55
C SER A 59 14.43 -13.96 2.05
N TYR A 60 13.18 -13.85 2.49
CA TYR A 60 12.75 -14.13 3.85
C TYR A 60 11.24 -14.40 3.91
N TRP A 61 10.81 -15.28 4.77
CA TRP A 61 9.41 -15.43 5.12
C TRP A 61 9.25 -15.93 6.56
N GLN A 62 8.11 -15.66 7.13
CA GLN A 62 7.66 -16.27 8.39
C GLN A 62 6.14 -16.39 8.38
N SER A 63 5.62 -17.40 9.12
CA SER A 63 4.21 -17.53 9.46
C SER A 63 4.11 -17.63 10.98
N LYS A 64 3.71 -16.54 11.60
CA LYS A 64 3.61 -16.41 13.05
C LYS A 64 2.65 -15.29 13.41
N GLN A 65 1.83 -15.51 14.44
CA GLN A 65 0.93 -14.46 14.96
C GLN A 65 1.68 -13.15 15.21
N ASP A 66 1.13 -12.06 14.74
CA ASP A 66 1.63 -10.70 14.86
C ASP A 66 0.55 -9.73 15.36
N GLY A 67 0.85 -8.44 15.40
CA GLY A 67 -0.06 -7.36 15.79
C GLY A 67 -0.95 -6.85 14.65
N GLY A 68 -0.97 -7.52 13.50
CA GLY A 68 -1.72 -7.15 12.30
C GLY A 68 -0.86 -6.54 11.20
N GLN A 69 -1.50 -6.05 10.15
CA GLN A 69 -0.84 -5.67 8.89
C GLN A 69 0.30 -4.65 9.06
N ALA A 70 0.13 -3.63 9.90
CA ALA A 70 1.17 -2.64 10.16
C ALA A 70 2.39 -3.25 10.87
N ASP A 71 2.16 -4.19 11.80
CA ASP A 71 3.25 -4.91 12.47
C ASP A 71 3.98 -5.82 11.49
N ALA A 72 3.25 -6.59 10.67
CA ALA A 72 3.82 -7.41 9.60
C ALA A 72 4.72 -6.57 8.66
N LEU A 73 4.26 -5.40 8.24
CA LEU A 73 5.04 -4.47 7.40
C LEU A 73 6.31 -4.00 8.11
N ASN A 74 6.24 -3.65 9.39
CA ASN A 74 7.40 -3.22 10.16
C ASN A 74 8.40 -4.35 10.39
N ILE A 75 7.94 -5.60 10.57
CA ILE A 75 8.80 -6.79 10.63
C ILE A 75 9.52 -6.98 9.31
N GLY A 76 8.79 -6.91 8.18
CA GLY A 76 9.36 -7.03 6.83
C GLY A 76 10.37 -5.90 6.53
N PHE A 77 10.05 -4.66 6.92
CA PHE A 77 10.93 -3.51 6.75
C PHE A 77 12.29 -3.67 7.45
N LYS A 78 12.30 -4.23 8.65
CA LYS A 78 13.54 -4.53 9.38
C LYS A 78 14.43 -5.56 8.67
N LYS A 79 13.85 -6.41 7.82
CA LYS A 79 14.58 -7.40 7.01
C LYS A 79 15.00 -6.84 5.66
N ALA A 80 14.27 -5.88 5.14
CA ALA A 80 14.51 -5.25 3.83
C ALA A 80 15.87 -4.53 3.77
N LYS A 81 16.58 -4.69 2.64
CA LYS A 81 17.88 -4.08 2.37
C LYS A 81 17.88 -3.19 1.13
N GLY A 82 16.79 -3.22 0.36
CA GLY A 82 16.65 -2.49 -0.89
C GLY A 82 16.79 -0.99 -0.76
N GLU A 83 17.28 -0.36 -1.80
CA GLU A 83 17.32 1.10 -1.98
C GLU A 83 15.92 1.66 -2.19
N LEU A 84 15.08 0.89 -2.89
CA LEU A 84 13.63 1.11 -2.95
C LEU A 84 12.90 0.02 -2.17
N ILE A 85 11.85 0.42 -1.50
CA ILE A 85 10.98 -0.48 -0.74
C ILE A 85 9.56 -0.32 -1.26
N ALA A 86 8.89 -1.43 -1.53
CA ALA A 86 7.47 -1.46 -1.81
C ALA A 86 6.78 -2.46 -0.88
N TYR A 87 5.49 -2.32 -0.69
CA TYR A 87 4.72 -3.43 -0.18
C TYR A 87 3.51 -3.69 -1.07
N LEU A 88 3.17 -4.95 -1.19
CA LEU A 88 2.08 -5.45 -2.00
C LEU A 88 1.20 -6.32 -1.10
N ASN A 89 -0.06 -5.95 -0.93
CA ASN A 89 -0.99 -6.76 -0.17
C ASN A 89 -1.19 -8.12 -0.84
N ALA A 90 -1.54 -9.13 -0.05
CA ALA A 90 -1.64 -10.52 -0.52
C ALA A 90 -2.82 -10.81 -1.48
N ASP A 91 -3.58 -9.78 -1.86
CA ASP A 91 -4.70 -9.78 -2.79
C ASP A 91 -4.48 -8.89 -4.02
N ASP A 92 -3.39 -8.09 -4.05
CA ASP A 92 -3.04 -7.19 -5.14
C ASP A 92 -1.97 -7.79 -6.07
N LEU A 93 -1.78 -7.22 -7.26
CA LEU A 93 -0.81 -7.70 -8.25
C LEU A 93 0.11 -6.57 -8.72
N LEU A 94 1.37 -6.90 -9.02
CA LEU A 94 2.25 -6.05 -9.82
C LEU A 94 2.08 -6.35 -11.31
N GLU A 95 2.14 -5.32 -12.14
CA GLU A 95 2.24 -5.49 -13.60
C GLU A 95 3.63 -6.09 -13.97
N PRO A 96 3.75 -6.88 -15.03
CA PRO A 96 4.97 -7.67 -15.29
C PRO A 96 6.28 -6.88 -15.39
N ASN A 97 6.24 -5.64 -15.83
CA ASN A 97 7.41 -4.76 -15.97
C ASN A 97 7.36 -3.55 -15.02
N ALA A 98 6.63 -3.69 -13.91
CA ALA A 98 6.43 -2.61 -12.95
C ALA A 98 7.75 -2.15 -12.34
N VAL A 99 8.50 -3.09 -11.76
CA VAL A 99 9.77 -2.80 -11.06
C VAL A 99 10.80 -2.19 -12.01
N GLU A 100 10.95 -2.74 -13.22
CA GLU A 100 11.86 -2.20 -14.24
C GLU A 100 11.55 -0.74 -14.58
N GLY A 101 10.28 -0.40 -14.75
CA GLY A 101 9.90 0.98 -15.04
C GLY A 101 10.14 1.95 -13.88
N ILE A 102 9.95 1.51 -12.66
CA ILE A 102 10.27 2.28 -11.45
C ILE A 102 11.79 2.48 -11.32
N ILE A 103 12.57 1.42 -11.51
CA ILE A 103 14.03 1.50 -11.45
C ILE A 103 14.60 2.44 -12.51
N HIS A 104 14.10 2.38 -13.74
CA HIS A 104 14.53 3.32 -14.78
C HIS A 104 14.31 4.78 -14.35
N ALA A 105 13.16 5.11 -13.75
CA ALA A 105 12.90 6.46 -13.24
C ALA A 105 13.80 6.81 -12.04
N TYR A 106 14.07 5.86 -11.16
CA TYR A 106 14.98 6.03 -10.02
C TYR A 106 16.42 6.30 -10.46
N GLU A 107 16.93 5.56 -11.44
CA GLU A 107 18.28 5.76 -11.99
C GLU A 107 18.45 7.12 -12.66
N VAL A 108 17.39 7.66 -13.29
CA VAL A 108 17.40 9.00 -13.89
C VAL A 108 17.46 10.08 -12.82
N ASN A 109 16.73 9.93 -11.72
CA ASN A 109 16.73 10.91 -10.62
C ASN A 109 16.34 10.25 -9.30
N GLN A 110 17.29 10.13 -8.37
CA GLN A 110 17.12 9.53 -7.05
C GLN A 110 16.58 10.49 -5.98
N GLU A 111 16.24 11.72 -6.35
CA GLU A 111 15.82 12.74 -5.38
C GLU A 111 14.34 12.68 -4.99
N PHE A 112 13.55 11.80 -5.57
CA PHE A 112 12.15 11.62 -5.19
C PHE A 112 12.01 10.64 -4.01
N SER A 113 11.11 10.96 -3.09
CA SER A 113 10.83 10.09 -1.93
C SER A 113 9.91 8.92 -2.29
N ILE A 114 9.05 9.09 -3.29
CA ILE A 114 8.12 8.08 -3.79
C ILE A 114 8.13 8.10 -5.32
N TYR A 115 8.21 6.91 -5.92
CA TYR A 115 7.98 6.65 -7.33
C TYR A 115 6.68 5.85 -7.44
N TYR A 116 5.72 6.31 -8.23
CA TYR A 116 4.45 5.61 -8.33
C TYR A 116 3.86 5.73 -9.74
N GLY A 117 2.95 4.84 -10.07
CA GLY A 117 2.28 4.86 -11.36
C GLY A 117 0.78 4.66 -11.25
N LYS A 118 0.16 4.38 -12.39
CA LYS A 118 -1.25 4.03 -12.48
C LYS A 118 -1.50 2.66 -11.83
N CYS A 119 -2.70 2.50 -11.31
CA CYS A 119 -3.18 1.23 -10.77
C CYS A 119 -4.50 0.85 -11.43
N LYS A 120 -4.58 -0.35 -11.99
CA LYS A 120 -5.82 -0.93 -12.47
C LYS A 120 -6.70 -1.35 -11.29
N THR A 121 -8.00 -1.46 -11.50
CA THR A 121 -8.90 -2.08 -10.53
C THR A 121 -9.42 -3.40 -11.12
N ILE A 122 -9.31 -4.48 -10.36
CA ILE A 122 -9.77 -5.82 -10.74
C ILE A 122 -10.77 -6.36 -9.70
N ASP A 123 -11.66 -7.25 -10.10
CA ASP A 123 -12.56 -7.93 -9.18
C ASP A 123 -11.89 -9.13 -8.48
N ALA A 124 -12.65 -9.83 -7.62
CA ALA A 124 -12.18 -11.01 -6.89
C ALA A 124 -11.65 -12.14 -7.79
N SER A 125 -12.10 -12.22 -9.04
CA SER A 125 -11.65 -13.21 -10.04
C SER A 125 -10.45 -12.78 -10.88
N GLY A 126 -9.96 -11.55 -10.68
CA GLY A 126 -8.88 -10.93 -11.48
C GLY A 126 -9.38 -10.27 -12.78
N LYS A 127 -10.68 -10.19 -13.01
CA LYS A 127 -11.24 -9.50 -14.17
C LYS A 127 -11.09 -7.99 -14.03
N LEU A 128 -10.63 -7.33 -15.09
CA LEU A 128 -10.48 -5.88 -15.14
C LEU A 128 -11.85 -5.20 -14.97
N LEU A 129 -11.96 -4.30 -14.00
CA LEU A 129 -13.11 -3.43 -13.77
C LEU A 129 -12.86 -2.02 -14.29
N GLU A 130 -11.65 -1.49 -14.07
CA GLU A 130 -11.27 -0.14 -14.45
C GLU A 130 -9.81 -0.10 -14.88
N GLU A 131 -9.52 0.58 -15.98
CA GLU A 131 -8.15 0.87 -16.43
C GLU A 131 -7.44 1.78 -15.44
N GLY A 132 -6.12 1.63 -15.38
CA GLY A 132 -5.31 2.34 -14.41
C GLY A 132 -5.43 3.85 -14.53
N ASN A 133 -5.88 4.47 -13.45
CA ASN A 133 -5.90 5.91 -13.24
C ASN A 133 -4.71 6.35 -12.39
N GLY A 134 -4.33 7.61 -12.52
CA GLY A 134 -3.32 8.26 -11.71
C GLY A 134 -2.84 9.54 -12.36
N ASN A 135 -2.45 10.47 -11.53
CA ASN A 135 -1.89 11.76 -11.94
C ASN A 135 -0.77 12.16 -10.99
N GLN A 136 0.08 13.10 -11.44
CA GLN A 136 1.01 13.75 -10.53
C GLN A 136 0.24 14.45 -9.42
N VAL A 137 0.55 14.11 -8.18
CA VAL A 137 0.00 14.77 -6.98
C VAL A 137 1.12 15.42 -6.18
N TYR A 138 0.75 16.36 -5.32
CA TYR A 138 1.65 17.11 -4.47
C TYR A 138 1.17 17.04 -3.03
N PHE A 139 2.06 17.28 -2.07
CA PHE A 139 1.76 17.18 -0.65
C PHE A 139 0.47 17.91 -0.24
N ASP A 140 0.29 19.17 -0.66
CA ASP A 140 -0.89 19.97 -0.26
C ASP A 140 -2.21 19.33 -0.73
N ALA A 141 -2.24 18.74 -1.94
CA ALA A 141 -3.40 18.02 -2.45
C ALA A 141 -3.64 16.72 -1.67
N LEU A 142 -2.58 15.95 -1.40
CA LEU A 142 -2.66 14.74 -0.59
C LEU A 142 -3.18 15.03 0.83
N ALA A 143 -2.62 16.06 1.49
CA ALA A 143 -3.00 16.44 2.84
C ALA A 143 -4.48 16.90 2.92
N LYS A 144 -4.98 17.60 1.89
CA LYS A 144 -6.34 18.11 1.83
C LYS A 144 -7.36 17.06 1.40
N ASP A 145 -7.09 16.34 0.30
CA ASP A 145 -8.08 15.51 -0.39
C ASP A 145 -7.86 14.01 -0.20
N GLY A 146 -6.63 13.59 0.16
CA GLY A 146 -6.21 12.21 0.29
C GLY A 146 -5.64 11.63 -0.99
N MET A 147 -5.40 10.31 -1.00
CA MET A 147 -4.71 9.63 -2.09
C MET A 147 -5.60 9.40 -3.32
N LEU A 148 -6.77 8.85 -3.11
CA LEU A 148 -7.66 8.43 -4.19
C LEU A 148 -8.44 9.62 -4.79
N PRO A 149 -8.71 9.56 -6.10
CA PRO A 149 -8.43 8.45 -7.03
C PRO A 149 -7.07 8.53 -7.75
N ASN A 150 -6.18 9.42 -7.38
CA ASN A 150 -4.99 9.76 -8.15
C ASN A 150 -3.74 8.94 -7.76
N MET A 151 -3.76 8.27 -6.62
CA MET A 151 -2.64 7.49 -6.10
C MET A 151 -3.15 6.26 -5.34
N TYR A 152 -2.67 5.08 -5.73
CA TYR A 152 -2.99 3.80 -5.10
C TYR A 152 -1.74 3.20 -4.49
N GLN A 153 -1.86 2.72 -3.26
CA GLN A 153 -0.73 2.22 -2.48
C GLN A 153 0.04 1.07 -3.19
N PRO A 154 -0.59 0.05 -3.80
CA PRO A 154 0.16 -1.03 -4.43
C PRO A 154 1.03 -0.59 -5.62
N ALA A 155 0.79 0.59 -6.17
CA ALA A 155 1.60 1.16 -7.24
C ALA A 155 2.73 2.08 -6.73
N CYS A 156 3.02 2.11 -5.41
CA CYS A 156 3.99 3.01 -4.80
C CYS A 156 5.28 2.30 -4.40
N PHE A 157 6.43 2.90 -4.74
CA PHE A 157 7.78 2.48 -4.34
C PHE A 157 8.44 3.61 -3.57
N PHE A 158 8.93 3.33 -2.39
CA PHE A 158 9.43 4.28 -1.42
C PHE A 158 10.96 4.28 -1.42
N ASN A 159 11.56 5.45 -1.57
CA ASN A 159 13.00 5.60 -1.50
C ASN A 159 13.48 5.51 -0.04
N ARG A 160 14.25 4.48 0.26
CA ARG A 160 14.75 4.19 1.62
C ARG A 160 15.55 5.36 2.20
N ALA A 161 16.26 6.12 1.39
CA ALA A 161 17.07 7.26 1.85
C ALA A 161 16.24 8.34 2.58
N TYR A 162 14.94 8.39 2.34
CA TYR A 162 14.03 9.37 2.97
C TYR A 162 13.17 8.76 4.10
N LEU A 163 13.32 7.47 4.40
CA LEU A 163 12.65 6.79 5.52
C LEU A 163 13.43 6.97 6.83
N ASN A 164 13.60 8.22 7.27
CA ASN A 164 14.36 8.58 8.47
C ASN A 164 13.56 8.32 9.76
N ARG A 165 13.10 7.09 9.95
CA ARG A 165 12.36 6.65 11.14
C ARG A 165 12.59 5.17 11.41
N ASP A 166 12.41 4.74 12.67
CA ASP A 166 12.66 3.37 13.11
C ASP A 166 11.63 2.35 12.61
N THR A 167 10.46 2.84 12.17
CA THR A 167 9.35 2.01 11.67
C THR A 167 9.01 2.42 10.24
N PHE A 168 8.59 1.45 9.41
CA PHE A 168 8.13 1.71 8.06
C PHE A 168 6.78 2.42 8.07
N VAL A 169 5.84 1.90 8.86
CA VAL A 169 4.50 2.47 9.04
C VAL A 169 4.21 2.70 10.53
N ASP A 170 3.29 3.62 10.83
CA ASP A 170 2.81 3.88 12.18
C ASP A 170 1.84 2.77 12.61
N SER A 171 2.28 1.88 13.51
CA SER A 171 1.49 0.75 14.02
C SER A 171 0.35 1.16 14.97
N SER A 172 0.26 2.41 15.36
CA SER A 172 -0.91 2.92 16.09
C SER A 172 -2.14 3.08 15.18
N LEU A 173 -1.93 3.13 13.86
CA LEU A 173 -2.97 3.21 12.85
C LEU A 173 -3.36 1.80 12.37
N GLN A 174 -4.67 1.55 12.26
CA GLN A 174 -5.17 0.25 11.82
C GLN A 174 -5.53 0.22 10.33
N TYR A 175 -5.86 1.37 9.73
CA TYR A 175 -6.41 1.47 8.38
C TYR A 175 -5.68 2.44 7.48
N ALA A 176 -5.23 3.59 7.99
CA ALA A 176 -4.68 4.68 7.19
C ALA A 176 -3.16 4.86 7.35
N PHE A 177 -2.44 3.81 7.72
CA PHE A 177 -0.98 3.84 7.87
C PHE A 177 -0.25 4.03 6.53
N ASP A 178 -0.83 3.58 5.42
CA ASP A 178 -0.37 3.83 4.07
C ASP A 178 -0.44 5.33 3.72
N TYR A 179 -1.56 5.93 4.05
CA TYR A 179 -1.75 7.37 3.84
C TYR A 179 -0.81 8.20 4.71
N GLU A 180 -0.59 7.80 5.96
CA GLU A 180 0.39 8.43 6.85
C GLU A 180 1.81 8.37 6.26
N LEU A 181 2.25 7.21 5.80
CA LEU A 181 3.56 7.02 5.18
C LEU A 181 3.75 7.94 3.96
N ILE A 182 2.73 8.02 3.10
CA ILE A 182 2.75 8.86 1.91
C ILE A 182 2.80 10.34 2.28
N LEU A 183 2.02 10.79 3.27
CA LEU A 183 2.07 12.16 3.78
C LEU A 183 3.43 12.50 4.38
N PHE A 184 3.98 11.61 5.20
CA PHE A 184 5.31 11.79 5.80
C PHE A 184 6.39 11.99 4.73
N LEU A 185 6.44 11.11 3.74
CA LEU A 185 7.44 11.16 2.68
C LEU A 185 7.23 12.34 1.71
N SER A 186 6.00 12.60 1.29
CA SER A 186 5.69 13.70 0.37
C SER A 186 5.89 15.08 0.99
N LYS A 187 5.81 15.20 2.32
CA LYS A 187 6.18 16.42 3.05
C LYS A 187 7.69 16.63 3.06
N THR A 188 8.45 15.54 3.10
CA THR A 188 9.91 15.58 3.20
C THR A 188 10.57 15.90 1.86
N LYS A 189 10.08 15.30 0.79
CA LYS A 189 10.64 15.39 -0.57
C LYS A 189 9.54 15.21 -1.61
N SER A 190 9.78 15.72 -2.83
CA SER A 190 8.87 15.53 -3.97
C SER A 190 8.67 14.06 -4.31
N ILE A 191 7.54 13.76 -4.93
CA ILE A 191 7.15 12.43 -5.41
C ILE A 191 6.99 12.45 -6.92
N LEU A 192 7.26 11.33 -7.59
CA LEU A 192 7.24 11.22 -9.05
C LEU A 192 6.14 10.27 -9.53
N PHE A 193 5.28 10.76 -10.40
CA PHE A 193 4.29 9.96 -11.10
C PHE A 193 4.84 9.45 -12.45
N LEU A 194 4.69 8.16 -12.70
CA LEU A 194 4.98 7.50 -13.98
C LEU A 194 3.66 7.21 -14.68
N ASN A 195 3.48 7.75 -15.89
CA ASN A 195 2.26 7.55 -16.70
C ASN A 195 2.22 6.13 -17.30
N ARG A 196 2.28 5.10 -16.45
CA ARG A 196 2.21 3.68 -16.83
C ARG A 196 1.51 2.86 -15.75
N ASN A 197 0.92 1.73 -16.11
CA ASN A 197 0.38 0.79 -15.14
C ASN A 197 1.52 0.11 -14.37
N VAL A 198 1.43 0.12 -13.04
CA VAL A 198 2.42 -0.46 -12.12
C VAL A 198 1.80 -1.60 -11.32
N ALA A 199 0.53 -1.49 -10.94
CA ALA A 199 -0.14 -2.49 -10.13
C ALA A 199 -1.61 -2.67 -10.54
N SER A 200 -2.21 -3.73 -10.02
CA SER A 200 -3.65 -3.98 -10.05
C SER A 200 -4.16 -4.15 -8.62
N TYR A 201 -5.09 -3.28 -8.21
CA TYR A 201 -5.78 -3.31 -6.93
C TYR A 201 -7.01 -4.19 -7.01
N ARG A 202 -7.13 -5.18 -6.12
CA ARG A 202 -8.26 -6.11 -6.10
C ARG A 202 -9.38 -5.62 -5.18
N VAL A 203 -10.60 -5.61 -5.71
CA VAL A 203 -11.81 -5.24 -4.95
C VAL A 203 -12.62 -6.48 -4.63
N HIS A 204 -12.85 -6.73 -3.34
CA HIS A 204 -13.69 -7.83 -2.86
C HIS A 204 -14.30 -7.49 -1.49
N THR A 205 -15.39 -8.20 -1.13
CA THR A 205 -16.19 -7.89 0.07
C THR A 205 -15.52 -8.21 1.39
N SER A 206 -14.46 -9.03 1.39
CA SER A 206 -13.65 -9.35 2.58
C SER A 206 -12.44 -8.44 2.77
N SER A 207 -12.19 -7.46 1.89
CA SER A 207 -11.08 -6.53 2.04
C SER A 207 -11.30 -5.59 3.24
N LYS A 208 -10.19 -5.19 3.90
CA LYS A 208 -10.24 -4.21 5.01
C LYS A 208 -10.89 -2.89 4.59
N SER A 209 -10.56 -2.40 3.41
CA SER A 209 -11.11 -1.15 2.86
C SER A 209 -12.63 -1.20 2.65
N TYR A 210 -13.19 -2.38 2.36
CA TYR A 210 -14.62 -2.58 2.26
C TYR A 210 -15.29 -2.67 3.65
N LEU A 211 -14.73 -3.50 4.54
CA LEU A 211 -15.33 -3.82 5.85
C LEU A 211 -15.27 -2.64 6.84
N TYR A 212 -14.21 -1.85 6.82
CA TYR A 212 -13.91 -0.81 7.83
C TYR A 212 -13.84 0.60 7.23
N LYS A 213 -14.60 0.85 6.19
CA LYS A 213 -14.57 2.12 5.43
C LYS A 213 -14.72 3.37 6.30
N ILE A 214 -15.59 3.31 7.32
CA ILE A 214 -15.83 4.44 8.22
C ILE A 214 -14.67 4.68 9.16
N ASP A 215 -14.11 3.63 9.76
CA ASP A 215 -13.00 3.74 10.68
C ASP A 215 -11.74 4.19 9.95
N ALA A 216 -11.49 3.70 8.74
CA ALA A 216 -10.45 4.19 7.85
C ALA A 216 -10.62 5.68 7.53
N TYR A 217 -11.86 6.13 7.30
CA TYR A 217 -12.13 7.55 7.06
C TYR A 217 -11.91 8.43 8.30
N LYS A 218 -12.21 7.92 9.51
CA LYS A 218 -11.90 8.62 10.77
C LYS A 218 -10.39 8.80 10.98
N GLU A 219 -9.61 7.73 10.76
CA GLU A 219 -8.14 7.83 10.83
C GLU A 219 -7.60 8.81 9.78
N LYS A 220 -8.11 8.74 8.54
CA LYS A 220 -7.75 9.70 7.48
C LYS A 220 -8.03 11.15 7.90
N LEU A 221 -9.20 11.46 8.47
CA LEU A 221 -9.50 12.80 8.96
C LEU A 221 -8.55 13.26 10.07
N SER A 222 -8.13 12.35 10.96
CA SER A 222 -7.14 12.64 12.01
C SER A 222 -5.77 13.00 11.42
N LEU A 223 -5.36 12.28 10.38
CA LEU A 223 -4.12 12.58 9.66
C LEU A 223 -4.22 13.90 8.90
N GLN A 224 -5.35 14.21 8.26
CA GLN A 224 -5.57 15.50 7.63
C GLN A 224 -5.48 16.65 8.63
N GLU A 225 -6.04 16.52 9.84
CA GLU A 225 -5.87 17.52 10.91
C GLU A 225 -4.42 17.71 11.32
N LYS A 226 -3.64 16.63 11.39
CA LYS A 226 -2.22 16.65 11.73
C LYS A 226 -1.35 17.32 10.66
N TYR A 227 -1.64 17.08 9.39
CA TYR A 227 -0.80 17.49 8.27
C TYR A 227 -1.30 18.74 7.54
N ASP A 228 -2.62 18.99 7.48
CA ASP A 228 -3.23 20.15 6.81
C ASP A 228 -3.86 21.12 7.84
N THR A 229 -3.02 21.92 8.47
CA THR A 229 -3.47 22.91 9.46
C THR A 229 -4.25 24.08 8.84
N LYS A 230 -4.16 24.31 7.53
CA LYS A 230 -4.83 25.40 6.83
C LYS A 230 -6.35 25.17 6.68
N ASN A 231 -6.77 23.92 6.55
CA ASN A 231 -8.16 23.54 6.33
C ASN A 231 -8.84 22.94 7.58
N PHE A 232 -8.33 23.23 8.77
CA PHE A 232 -8.77 22.67 10.05
C PHE A 232 -10.29 22.78 10.28
N LEU A 233 -10.91 23.94 9.99
CA LEU A 233 -12.36 24.14 10.14
C LEU A 233 -13.16 23.24 9.19
N PHE A 234 -12.69 23.05 7.97
CA PHE A 234 -13.32 22.17 6.98
C PHE A 234 -13.23 20.69 7.39
N ILE A 235 -12.10 20.28 7.95
CA ILE A 235 -11.90 18.92 8.45
C ILE A 235 -12.83 18.66 9.66
N LYS A 236 -12.94 19.62 10.59
CA LYS A 236 -13.90 19.54 11.71
C LYS A 236 -15.36 19.40 11.23
N TRP A 237 -15.71 20.14 10.19
CA TRP A 237 -17.05 20.03 9.60
C TRP A 237 -17.28 18.65 8.97
N LYS A 238 -16.27 18.07 8.26
CA LYS A 238 -16.34 16.68 7.76
C LYS A 238 -16.57 15.69 8.91
N ARG A 239 -15.86 15.83 10.03
CA ARG A 239 -16.05 14.98 11.23
C ARG A 239 -17.45 15.10 11.82
N LEU A 240 -17.97 16.31 11.93
CA LEU A 240 -19.32 16.53 12.43
C LEU A 240 -20.37 15.85 11.53
N LYS A 241 -20.24 16.01 10.22
CA LYS A 241 -21.11 15.32 9.25
C LYS A 241 -21.06 13.80 9.39
N LEU A 242 -19.86 13.25 9.53
CA LEU A 242 -19.67 11.82 9.74
C LEU A 242 -20.37 11.33 11.01
N ALA A 243 -20.17 12.01 12.14
CA ALA A 243 -20.78 11.67 13.42
C ALA A 243 -22.33 11.73 13.38
N VAL A 244 -22.89 12.72 12.66
CA VAL A 244 -24.35 12.81 12.46
C VAL A 244 -24.86 11.65 11.59
N ALA A 245 -24.14 11.31 10.51
CA ALA A 245 -24.54 10.22 9.63
C ALA A 245 -24.49 8.85 10.33
N GLU A 246 -23.51 8.60 11.19
CA GLU A 246 -23.45 7.41 12.05
C GLU A 246 -24.62 7.35 13.04
N LYS A 247 -24.86 8.44 13.79
CA LYS A 247 -25.98 8.51 14.76
C LYS A 247 -27.33 8.31 14.11
N THR A 248 -27.53 8.74 12.89
CA THR A 248 -28.79 8.61 12.14
C THR A 248 -28.90 7.28 11.38
N GLY A 249 -27.93 6.38 11.51
CA GLY A 249 -27.91 5.07 10.82
C GLY A 249 -27.80 5.16 9.30
N LYS A 250 -27.44 6.33 8.76
CA LYS A 250 -27.28 6.52 7.32
C LYS A 250 -26.04 5.82 6.77
N ILE A 251 -25.03 5.60 7.63
CA ILE A 251 -23.79 4.90 7.27
C ILE A 251 -23.39 3.95 8.40
N SER A 252 -22.81 2.81 8.05
CA SER A 252 -22.20 1.86 8.99
C SER A 252 -21.08 1.08 8.28
N ASN A 253 -20.09 0.56 9.04
CA ASN A 253 -19.12 -0.38 8.50
C ASN A 253 -19.80 -1.63 7.94
N GLY A 254 -19.27 -2.21 6.88
CA GLY A 254 -19.79 -3.42 6.23
C GLY A 254 -21.13 -3.26 5.49
N LYS A 255 -21.74 -2.08 5.48
CA LYS A 255 -22.89 -1.75 4.62
C LYS A 255 -22.43 -0.72 3.60
N ALA A 256 -22.36 -1.10 2.34
CA ALA A 256 -22.20 -0.17 1.25
C ALA A 256 -23.44 0.74 1.18
N ALA A 257 -23.31 2.00 1.59
CA ALA A 257 -24.05 3.03 0.91
C ALA A 257 -23.21 3.35 -0.33
N LEU A 258 -23.72 2.94 -1.46
CA LEU A 258 -23.26 3.29 -2.79
C LEU A 258 -23.26 4.83 -2.95
#